data_7fe429b82c76425e7becd5b0e028f849
#
_entry.id   7fe429b82c76425e7becd5b0e028f849
#
_cell.length_a   1.000
_cell.length_b   1.000
_cell.length_c   1.000
_cell.angle_alpha   90.00
_cell.angle_beta   90.00
_cell.angle_gamma   90.00
#
_symmetry.space_group_name_H-M   'P 1'
#
loop_
_entity.id
_entity.type
_entity.pdbx_description
1 polymer ?
#
loop_
_entity_poly.entity_id
_entity_poly.type
_entity_poly.pdbx_seq_one_letter_code
_entity_poly.pdbx_strand_id
1 'polypeptide(L)'
;MGPVWKMRSRFIMADTTRKIKTIGILTGGGDCPGLNAVIRAVVKTAHLYDYSVIGIRNGWKGIVEGEVEPLTEFSVTGILPKGGTILGTSRTNPLKSEEQTQQMLSNLKRFGIDAVVAVGGDDTLSVATRLHQMNIPVVGIPKTIDNDLSGTDYTFGFDTAVSIVTDAIDRLHTTAESHHRIM
;
A
#
# COMPACT_ATOMS: atom_id res chain seq x y z
N MET A 1 -32.66 23.44 -8.79
CA MET A 1 -31.45 22.85 -8.22
C MET A 1 -31.56 21.34 -8.36
N GLY A 2 -30.97 20.74 -9.39
CA GLY A 2 -30.99 19.32 -9.66
C GLY A 2 -29.69 18.65 -9.18
N PRO A 3 -29.69 17.37 -8.84
CA PRO A 3 -28.56 16.71 -8.18
C PRO A 3 -27.44 16.43 -9.18
N VAL A 4 -26.27 16.95 -8.86
CA VAL A 4 -24.99 16.75 -9.57
C VAL A 4 -24.35 15.43 -9.16
N TRP A 5 -24.91 14.29 -9.56
CA TRP A 5 -24.27 12.98 -9.41
C TRP A 5 -24.59 12.08 -10.61
N LYS A 6 -24.00 12.39 -11.75
CA LYS A 6 -23.83 11.43 -12.84
C LYS A 6 -22.39 11.48 -13.37
N MET A 7 -21.42 11.19 -12.52
CA MET A 7 -20.15 10.66 -12.99
C MET A 7 -20.38 9.18 -13.32
N ARG A 8 -20.64 8.88 -14.56
CA ARG A 8 -20.54 7.53 -15.10
C ARG A 8 -19.07 7.13 -15.01
N SER A 9 -18.71 6.39 -13.96
CA SER A 9 -17.48 5.60 -13.95
C SER A 9 -17.57 4.65 -15.16
N ARG A 10 -16.89 4.98 -16.25
CA ARG A 10 -16.54 3.99 -17.26
C ARG A 10 -15.56 3.05 -16.57
N PHE A 11 -16.09 1.99 -15.98
CA PHE A 11 -15.29 0.79 -15.74
C PHE A 11 -14.81 0.33 -17.12
N ILE A 12 -13.56 0.65 -17.46
CA ILE A 12 -12.86 -0.02 -18.55
C ILE A 12 -12.68 -1.44 -18.01
N MET A 13 -13.48 -2.37 -18.53
CA MET A 13 -13.27 -3.79 -18.24
C MET A 13 -11.86 -4.12 -18.72
N ALA A 14 -10.97 -4.43 -17.77
CA ALA A 14 -9.68 -4.99 -18.09
C ALA A 14 -9.91 -6.27 -18.92
N ASP A 15 -9.04 -6.52 -19.87
CA ASP A 15 -9.05 -7.74 -20.67
C ASP A 15 -9.04 -8.95 -19.72
N THR A 16 -10.20 -9.59 -19.57
CA THR A 16 -10.42 -10.73 -18.65
C THR A 16 -9.78 -12.02 -19.14
N THR A 17 -9.06 -12.01 -20.26
CA THR A 17 -8.41 -13.18 -20.85
C THR A 17 -7.05 -13.47 -20.20
N ARG A 18 -6.43 -12.50 -19.53
CA ARG A 18 -5.12 -12.67 -18.87
C ARG A 18 -5.30 -13.35 -17.51
N LYS A 19 -4.91 -14.59 -17.40
CA LYS A 19 -4.96 -15.34 -16.13
C LYS A 19 -3.85 -14.81 -15.20
N ILE A 20 -4.24 -14.05 -14.17
CA ILE A 20 -3.34 -13.61 -13.10
C ILE A 20 -2.95 -14.83 -12.27
N LYS A 21 -1.66 -15.01 -12.02
CA LYS A 21 -1.11 -16.05 -11.15
C LYS A 21 -0.19 -15.49 -10.08
N THR A 22 0.50 -14.41 -10.37
CA THR A 22 1.51 -13.81 -9.49
C THR A 22 1.17 -12.35 -9.21
N ILE A 23 1.08 -12.01 -7.93
CA ILE A 23 0.79 -10.67 -7.44
C ILE A 23 2.06 -10.09 -6.82
N GLY A 24 2.49 -8.92 -7.31
CA GLY A 24 3.51 -8.12 -6.63
C GLY A 24 2.86 -7.23 -5.58
N ILE A 25 3.42 -7.14 -4.38
CA ILE A 25 2.97 -6.20 -3.35
C ILE A 25 4.12 -5.30 -2.93
N LEU A 26 3.85 -4.00 -2.82
CA LEU A 26 4.78 -3.02 -2.29
C LEU A 26 4.11 -2.08 -1.29
N THR A 27 4.94 -1.49 -0.43
CA THR A 27 4.55 -0.41 0.48
C THR A 27 5.36 0.83 0.17
N GLY A 28 4.72 1.99 0.12
CA GLY A 28 5.37 3.26 -0.21
C GLY A 28 4.93 4.41 0.69
N GLY A 29 5.73 5.49 0.68
CA GLY A 29 5.47 6.67 1.48
C GLY A 29 5.94 6.56 2.93
N GLY A 30 5.39 7.39 3.80
CA GLY A 30 5.71 7.41 5.23
C GLY A 30 5.19 6.19 5.98
N ASP A 31 5.75 5.96 7.17
CA ASP A 31 5.27 4.91 8.07
C ASP A 31 3.92 5.27 8.69
N CYS A 32 3.07 4.30 8.86
CA CYS A 32 1.87 4.41 9.68
C CYS A 32 1.40 3.02 10.13
N PRO A 33 0.54 2.94 11.16
CA PRO A 33 0.00 1.66 11.63
C PRO A 33 -0.74 0.90 10.52
N GLY A 34 -0.61 -0.43 10.50
CA GLY A 34 -1.41 -1.30 9.64
C GLY A 34 -0.72 -1.80 8.36
N LEU A 35 0.47 -1.32 7.98
CA LEU A 35 1.18 -1.78 6.77
C LEU A 35 1.41 -3.29 6.78
N ASN A 36 1.95 -3.83 7.86
CA ASN A 36 2.19 -5.27 8.00
C ASN A 36 0.88 -6.08 8.04
N ALA A 37 -0.18 -5.52 8.62
CA ALA A 37 -1.50 -6.15 8.62
C ALA A 37 -2.05 -6.29 7.20
N VAL A 38 -1.89 -5.26 6.37
CA VAL A 38 -2.28 -5.27 4.95
C VAL A 38 -1.46 -6.30 4.17
N ILE A 39 -0.12 -6.29 4.31
CA ILE A 39 0.74 -7.28 3.65
C ILE A 39 0.29 -8.70 4.01
N ARG A 40 0.07 -8.96 5.30
CA ARG A 40 -0.40 -10.26 5.78
C ARG A 40 -1.76 -10.66 5.21
N ALA A 41 -2.70 -9.73 5.15
CA ALA A 41 -4.03 -9.97 4.59
C ALA A 41 -3.95 -10.34 3.10
N VAL A 42 -3.17 -9.57 2.32
CA VAL A 42 -2.98 -9.85 0.88
C VAL A 42 -2.34 -11.21 0.67
N VAL A 43 -1.25 -11.54 1.37
CA VAL A 43 -0.56 -12.82 1.20
C VAL A 43 -1.47 -14.00 1.56
N LYS A 44 -2.16 -13.93 2.69
CA LYS A 44 -3.06 -15.02 3.11
C LYS A 44 -4.26 -15.19 2.18
N THR A 45 -4.86 -14.08 1.76
CA THR A 45 -5.99 -14.15 0.81
C THR A 45 -5.54 -14.65 -0.56
N ALA A 46 -4.40 -14.20 -1.06
CA ALA A 46 -3.84 -14.65 -2.32
C ALA A 46 -3.62 -16.17 -2.32
N HIS A 47 -3.08 -16.70 -1.22
CA HIS A 47 -2.87 -18.14 -1.06
C HIS A 47 -4.17 -18.96 -1.11
N LEU A 48 -5.27 -18.43 -0.56
CA LEU A 48 -6.59 -19.10 -0.63
C LEU A 48 -7.12 -19.23 -2.07
N TYR A 49 -6.64 -18.39 -2.98
CA TYR A 49 -7.01 -18.39 -4.39
C TYR A 49 -5.91 -18.93 -5.32
N ASP A 50 -4.92 -19.63 -4.77
CA ASP A 50 -3.79 -20.20 -5.52
C ASP A 50 -2.95 -19.17 -6.28
N TYR A 51 -2.85 -17.93 -5.76
CA TYR A 51 -1.93 -16.91 -6.27
C TYR A 51 -0.59 -16.97 -5.55
N SER A 52 0.49 -16.82 -6.30
CA SER A 52 1.81 -16.53 -5.74
C SER A 52 1.93 -15.05 -5.41
N VAL A 53 2.64 -14.73 -4.33
CA VAL A 53 2.90 -13.34 -3.93
C VAL A 53 4.38 -13.05 -3.91
N ILE A 54 4.78 -11.96 -4.54
CA ILE A 54 6.14 -11.43 -4.54
C ILE A 54 6.12 -10.10 -3.81
N GLY A 55 6.87 -10.00 -2.71
CA GLY A 55 7.15 -8.75 -2.01
C GLY A 55 8.18 -7.93 -2.78
N ILE A 56 7.86 -6.69 -3.07
CA ILE A 56 8.76 -5.72 -3.69
C ILE A 56 9.32 -4.86 -2.57
N ARG A 57 10.62 -4.93 -2.33
CA ARG A 57 11.27 -4.21 -1.24
C ARG A 57 11.42 -2.72 -1.58
N ASN A 58 11.41 -1.88 -0.55
CA ASN A 58 11.67 -0.44 -0.69
C ASN A 58 10.74 0.27 -1.70
N GLY A 59 9.46 -0.16 -1.77
CA GLY A 59 8.46 0.48 -2.62
C GLY A 59 8.79 0.42 -4.11
N TRP A 60 8.49 1.48 -4.84
CA TRP A 60 8.78 1.56 -6.28
C TRP A 60 10.28 1.48 -6.62
N LYS A 61 11.16 1.84 -5.69
CA LYS A 61 12.61 1.68 -5.87
C LYS A 61 12.96 0.22 -6.12
N GLY A 62 12.44 -0.67 -5.31
CA GLY A 62 12.78 -2.08 -5.37
C GLY A 62 12.43 -2.75 -6.68
N ILE A 63 11.29 -2.40 -7.31
CA ILE A 63 10.97 -2.97 -8.63
C ILE A 63 11.86 -2.39 -9.73
N VAL A 64 12.32 -1.15 -9.61
CA VAL A 64 13.31 -0.58 -10.53
C VAL A 64 14.66 -1.30 -10.39
N GLU A 65 15.11 -1.54 -9.17
CA GLU A 65 16.39 -2.18 -8.86
C GLU A 65 16.35 -3.72 -8.92
N GLY A 66 15.15 -4.31 -8.98
CA GLY A 66 14.95 -5.75 -9.00
C GLY A 66 15.06 -6.41 -7.62
N GLU A 67 14.81 -5.65 -6.56
CA GLU A 67 14.80 -6.13 -5.17
C GLU A 67 13.45 -6.75 -4.82
N VAL A 68 13.30 -8.02 -5.07
CA VAL A 68 12.05 -8.76 -4.83
C VAL A 68 12.30 -10.05 -4.04
N GLU A 69 11.30 -10.49 -3.29
CA GLU A 69 11.34 -11.73 -2.54
C GLU A 69 9.99 -12.46 -2.58
N PRO A 70 9.95 -13.80 -2.63
CA PRO A 70 8.70 -14.52 -2.53
C PRO A 70 8.12 -14.39 -1.12
N LEU A 71 6.82 -14.12 -1.02
CA LEU A 71 6.10 -14.08 0.25
C LEU A 71 5.22 -15.32 0.41
N THR A 72 5.45 -16.02 1.50
CA THR A 72 4.68 -17.20 1.91
C THR A 72 3.86 -16.87 3.16
N GLU A 73 2.98 -17.77 3.57
CA GLU A 73 2.29 -17.64 4.86
C GLU A 73 3.26 -17.58 6.04
N PHE A 74 4.39 -18.26 5.94
CA PHE A 74 5.44 -18.21 6.96
C PHE A 74 6.08 -16.82 7.04
N SER A 75 6.36 -16.18 5.89
CA SER A 75 6.95 -14.83 5.82
C SER A 75 6.11 -13.78 6.55
N VAL A 76 4.80 -13.98 6.62
CA VAL A 76 3.83 -13.04 7.25
C VAL A 76 3.33 -13.50 8.61
N THR A 77 3.94 -14.56 9.17
CA THR A 77 3.59 -15.04 10.51
C THR A 77 4.10 -14.08 11.57
N GLY A 78 3.24 -13.72 12.53
CA GLY A 78 3.58 -12.85 13.66
C GLY A 78 3.80 -11.36 13.31
N ILE A 79 3.54 -10.91 12.07
CA ILE A 79 3.72 -9.50 11.71
C ILE A 79 2.48 -8.63 11.96
N LEU A 80 1.31 -9.22 12.22
CA LEU A 80 0.06 -8.48 12.41
C LEU A 80 0.16 -7.35 13.45
N PRO A 81 0.72 -7.56 14.66
CA PRO A 81 0.84 -6.50 15.66
C PRO A 81 2.08 -5.63 15.50
N LYS A 82 2.93 -5.89 14.51
CA LYS A 82 4.18 -5.14 14.32
C LYS A 82 3.94 -3.87 13.52
N GLY A 83 4.41 -2.73 14.04
CA GLY A 83 4.50 -1.48 13.29
C GLY A 83 5.53 -1.54 12.17
N GLY A 84 5.58 -0.48 11.36
CA GLY A 84 6.43 -0.44 10.20
C GLY A 84 5.98 -1.37 9.07
N THR A 85 6.90 -1.70 8.19
CA THR A 85 6.68 -2.61 7.06
C THR A 85 7.85 -3.56 6.89
N ILE A 86 7.56 -4.86 6.74
CA ILE A 86 8.60 -5.87 6.46
C ILE A 86 9.23 -5.69 5.08
N LEU A 87 8.55 -4.99 4.16
CA LEU A 87 9.05 -4.73 2.81
C LEU A 87 9.89 -3.46 2.70
N GLY A 88 9.86 -2.60 3.72
CA GLY A 88 10.46 -1.29 3.63
C GLY A 88 9.69 -0.35 2.71
N THR A 89 10.16 0.88 2.59
CA THR A 89 9.49 1.94 1.82
C THR A 89 10.52 2.86 1.17
N SER A 90 10.11 3.60 0.16
CA SER A 90 10.88 4.69 -0.44
C SER A 90 9.97 5.79 -0.98
N ARG A 91 10.57 6.93 -1.29
CA ARG A 91 9.92 8.05 -1.98
C ARG A 91 10.26 8.09 -3.48
N THR A 92 10.73 6.98 -4.03
CA THR A 92 11.07 6.88 -5.45
C THR A 92 9.80 6.93 -6.29
N ASN A 93 9.81 7.79 -7.29
CA ASN A 93 8.79 7.82 -8.33
C ASN A 93 9.46 7.45 -9.66
N PRO A 94 9.27 6.23 -10.15
CA PRO A 94 9.94 5.75 -11.37
C PRO A 94 9.46 6.45 -12.63
N LEU A 95 8.34 7.18 -12.58
CA LEU A 95 7.78 7.90 -13.73
C LEU A 95 8.49 9.23 -14.02
N LYS A 96 9.39 9.67 -13.14
CA LYS A 96 10.21 10.87 -13.36
C LYS A 96 11.34 10.65 -14.36
N SER A 97 11.67 9.40 -14.69
CA SER A 97 12.71 9.01 -15.67
C SER A 97 12.15 7.93 -16.58
N GLU A 98 12.31 8.13 -17.89
CA GLU A 98 11.92 7.11 -18.87
C GLU A 98 12.72 5.82 -18.68
N GLU A 99 14.01 5.92 -18.36
CA GLU A 99 14.86 4.77 -18.06
C GLU A 99 14.33 3.96 -16.88
N GLN A 100 14.00 4.62 -15.74
CA GLN A 100 13.43 3.94 -14.57
C GLN A 100 12.07 3.33 -14.88
N THR A 101 11.24 4.00 -15.68
CA THR A 101 9.95 3.48 -16.11
C THR A 101 10.13 2.19 -16.91
N GLN A 102 11.02 2.18 -17.91
CA GLN A 102 11.31 1.00 -18.71
C GLN A 102 11.93 -0.13 -17.88
N GLN A 103 12.82 0.20 -16.96
CA GLN A 103 13.42 -0.77 -16.05
C GLN A 103 12.36 -1.43 -15.16
N MET A 104 11.45 -0.64 -14.58
CA MET A 104 10.31 -1.14 -13.79
C MET A 104 9.45 -2.11 -14.62
N LEU A 105 9.06 -1.72 -15.84
CA LEU A 105 8.24 -2.55 -16.71
C LEU A 105 8.96 -3.84 -17.13
N SER A 106 10.26 -3.76 -17.40
CA SER A 106 11.10 -4.91 -17.68
C SER A 106 11.17 -5.88 -16.51
N ASN A 107 11.35 -5.36 -15.29
CA ASN A 107 11.44 -6.17 -14.09
C ASN A 107 10.10 -6.81 -13.71
N LEU A 108 8.96 -6.12 -13.89
CA LEU A 108 7.64 -6.74 -13.73
C LEU A 108 7.49 -7.98 -14.62
N LYS A 109 7.91 -7.89 -15.87
CA LYS A 109 7.90 -9.03 -16.82
C LYS A 109 8.90 -10.11 -16.40
N ARG A 110 10.13 -9.72 -16.06
CA ARG A 110 11.21 -10.62 -15.67
C ARG A 110 10.84 -11.48 -14.47
N PHE A 111 10.18 -10.91 -13.48
CA PHE A 111 9.74 -11.63 -12.29
C PHE A 111 8.36 -12.28 -12.43
N GLY A 112 7.74 -12.17 -13.60
CA GLY A 112 6.43 -12.77 -13.88
C GLY A 112 5.30 -12.19 -13.02
N ILE A 113 5.40 -10.90 -12.65
CA ILE A 113 4.37 -10.21 -11.87
C ILE A 113 3.24 -9.82 -12.82
N ASP A 114 2.08 -10.44 -12.64
CA ASP A 114 0.90 -10.22 -13.48
C ASP A 114 0.06 -9.03 -13.02
N ALA A 115 0.03 -8.77 -11.72
CA ALA A 115 -0.72 -7.67 -11.11
C ALA A 115 0.06 -7.08 -9.93
N VAL A 116 -0.17 -5.81 -9.61
CA VAL A 116 0.50 -5.11 -8.52
C VAL A 116 -0.51 -4.64 -7.48
N VAL A 117 -0.21 -4.87 -6.21
CA VAL A 117 -0.90 -4.26 -5.07
C VAL A 117 0.02 -3.17 -4.51
N ALA A 118 -0.38 -1.92 -4.66
CA ALA A 118 0.39 -0.76 -4.22
C ALA A 118 -0.26 -0.15 -2.96
N VAL A 119 0.46 -0.23 -1.83
CA VAL A 119 -0.01 0.28 -0.54
C VAL A 119 0.69 1.60 -0.25
N GLY A 120 -0.03 2.70 -0.18
CA GLY A 120 0.60 3.99 0.10
C GLY A 120 -0.33 5.19 -0.03
N GLY A 121 0.27 6.37 0.10
CA GLY A 121 -0.39 7.67 -0.09
C GLY A 121 -0.39 8.11 -1.56
N ASP A 122 -0.70 9.38 -1.79
CA ASP A 122 -0.88 9.98 -3.12
C ASP A 122 0.26 9.66 -4.10
N ASP A 123 1.51 9.85 -3.70
CA ASP A 123 2.66 9.60 -4.58
C ASP A 123 2.72 8.14 -5.03
N THR A 124 2.45 7.20 -4.13
CA THR A 124 2.46 5.77 -4.44
C THR A 124 1.30 5.38 -5.35
N LEU A 125 0.12 5.91 -5.07
CA LEU A 125 -1.10 5.62 -5.80
C LEU A 125 -1.13 6.31 -7.18
N SER A 126 -0.48 7.46 -7.33
CA SER A 126 -0.33 8.13 -8.64
C SER A 126 0.45 7.27 -9.64
N VAL A 127 1.52 6.60 -9.18
CA VAL A 127 2.26 5.62 -10.00
C VAL A 127 1.37 4.42 -10.33
N ALA A 128 0.62 3.90 -9.37
CA ALA A 128 -0.32 2.81 -9.60
C ALA A 128 -1.39 3.18 -10.65
N THR A 129 -1.93 4.38 -10.59
CA THR A 129 -2.87 4.91 -11.59
C THR A 129 -2.25 4.93 -12.98
N ARG A 130 -0.98 5.33 -13.09
CA ARG A 130 -0.28 5.35 -14.37
C ARG A 130 -0.03 3.95 -14.92
N LEU A 131 0.32 2.98 -14.07
CA LEU A 131 0.43 1.57 -14.46
C LEU A 131 -0.91 1.03 -15.02
N HIS A 132 -2.02 1.38 -14.37
CA HIS A 132 -3.34 1.02 -14.87
C HIS A 132 -3.60 1.58 -16.29
N GLN A 133 -3.22 2.83 -16.55
CA GLN A 133 -3.31 3.45 -17.88
C GLN A 133 -2.42 2.74 -18.92
N MET A 134 -1.36 2.04 -18.49
CA MET A 134 -0.50 1.20 -19.33
C MET A 134 -1.02 -0.24 -19.46
N ASN A 135 -2.27 -0.51 -19.06
CA ASN A 135 -2.90 -1.84 -19.07
C ASN A 135 -2.20 -2.87 -18.17
N ILE A 136 -1.55 -2.43 -17.10
CA ILE A 136 -1.03 -3.31 -16.05
C ILE A 136 -2.10 -3.41 -14.96
N PRO A 137 -2.57 -4.62 -14.59
CA PRO A 137 -3.50 -4.79 -13.51
C PRO A 137 -2.91 -4.28 -12.18
N VAL A 138 -3.63 -3.38 -11.51
CA VAL A 138 -3.17 -2.81 -10.26
C VAL A 138 -4.34 -2.55 -9.31
N VAL A 139 -4.09 -2.75 -8.02
CA VAL A 139 -4.99 -2.38 -6.94
C VAL A 139 -4.25 -1.43 -6.00
N GLY A 140 -4.79 -0.23 -5.79
CA GLY A 140 -4.30 0.72 -4.81
C GLY A 140 -4.95 0.49 -3.45
N ILE A 141 -4.14 0.48 -2.39
CA ILE A 141 -4.62 0.42 -1.01
C ILE A 141 -4.25 1.75 -0.33
N PRO A 142 -5.26 2.58 0.03
CA PRO A 142 -5.03 3.90 0.58
C PRO A 142 -4.44 3.81 2.00
N LYS A 143 -3.22 4.24 2.17
CA LYS A 143 -2.50 4.25 3.43
C LYS A 143 -1.88 5.62 3.64
N THR A 144 -2.34 6.31 4.65
CA THR A 144 -1.76 7.55 5.17
C THR A 144 -2.22 7.77 6.61
N ILE A 145 -1.43 8.49 7.40
CA ILE A 145 -1.81 8.89 8.75
C ILE A 145 -2.71 10.13 8.75
N ASP A 146 -2.73 10.88 7.64
CA ASP A 146 -3.39 12.19 7.54
C ASP A 146 -4.88 12.09 7.16
N ASN A 147 -5.33 10.92 6.72
CA ASN A 147 -6.70 10.66 6.24
C ASN A 147 -7.17 11.62 5.12
N ASP A 148 -6.26 12.01 4.25
CA ASP A 148 -6.42 13.07 3.25
C ASP A 148 -6.55 12.57 1.80
N LEU A 149 -6.66 11.25 1.60
CA LEU A 149 -6.83 10.66 0.27
C LEU A 149 -8.28 10.73 -0.20
N SER A 150 -8.48 11.29 -1.37
CA SER A 150 -9.81 11.32 -2.00
C SER A 150 -10.26 9.92 -2.44
N GLY A 151 -11.59 9.68 -2.40
CA GLY A 151 -12.17 8.43 -2.87
C GLY A 151 -12.26 7.31 -1.81
N THR A 152 -11.86 7.59 -0.58
CA THR A 152 -12.08 6.74 0.58
C THR A 152 -12.51 7.57 1.79
N ASP A 153 -13.34 7.01 2.66
CA ASP A 153 -13.74 7.67 3.91
C ASP A 153 -12.65 7.57 4.98
N TYR A 154 -11.92 6.46 4.98
CA TYR A 154 -10.84 6.17 5.93
C TYR A 154 -9.64 5.57 5.21
N THR A 155 -8.44 5.99 5.63
CA THR A 155 -7.18 5.42 5.19
C THR A 155 -6.62 4.46 6.25
N PHE A 156 -5.93 3.42 5.81
CA PHE A 156 -5.19 2.55 6.73
C PHE A 156 -4.16 3.37 7.50
N GLY A 157 -4.23 3.32 8.84
CA GLY A 157 -3.29 3.95 9.74
C GLY A 157 -3.86 5.11 10.56
N PHE A 158 -4.82 5.87 10.05
CA PHE A 158 -5.38 7.06 10.71
C PHE A 158 -6.03 6.71 12.07
N ASP A 159 -7.07 5.87 12.08
CA ASP A 159 -7.81 5.54 13.31
C ASP A 159 -6.92 4.92 14.39
N THR A 160 -6.01 4.03 13.99
CA THR A 160 -5.06 3.42 14.92
C THR A 160 -4.12 4.46 15.52
N ALA A 161 -3.63 5.40 14.73
CA ALA A 161 -2.78 6.48 15.21
C ALA A 161 -3.53 7.38 16.19
N VAL A 162 -4.77 7.77 15.86
CA VAL A 162 -5.62 8.57 16.75
C VAL A 162 -5.86 7.84 18.07
N SER A 163 -6.20 6.57 18.03
CA SER A 163 -6.44 5.76 19.24
C SER A 163 -5.21 5.69 20.14
N ILE A 164 -4.02 5.45 19.55
CA ILE A 164 -2.76 5.38 20.32
C ILE A 164 -2.43 6.72 20.96
N VAL A 165 -2.59 7.83 20.21
CA VAL A 165 -2.32 9.19 20.72
C VAL A 165 -3.29 9.53 21.85
N THR A 166 -4.58 9.22 21.70
CA THR A 166 -5.58 9.45 22.71
C THR A 166 -5.26 8.69 24.01
N ASP A 167 -4.95 7.39 23.92
CA ASP A 167 -4.56 6.57 25.06
C ASP A 167 -3.29 7.11 25.76
N ALA A 168 -2.32 7.60 24.99
CA ALA A 168 -1.11 8.21 25.54
C ALA A 168 -1.41 9.52 26.30
N ILE A 169 -2.27 10.37 25.76
CA ILE A 169 -2.69 11.64 26.40
C ILE A 169 -3.46 11.34 27.67
N ASP A 170 -4.40 10.41 27.64
CA ASP A 170 -5.21 10.04 28.80
C ASP A 170 -4.35 9.56 29.98
N ARG A 171 -3.29 8.84 29.71
CA ARG A 171 -2.33 8.40 30.73
C ARG A 171 -1.55 9.54 31.38
N LEU A 172 -1.39 10.68 30.70
CA LEU A 172 -0.71 11.85 31.23
C LEU A 172 -1.61 12.72 32.11
N HIS A 173 -2.92 12.65 31.94
CA HIS A 173 -3.89 13.52 32.60
C HIS A 173 -3.79 13.52 34.11
N THR A 174 -3.76 12.32 34.71
CA THR A 174 -3.75 12.17 36.18
C THR A 174 -2.49 12.73 36.83
N THR A 175 -1.33 12.57 36.18
CA THR A 175 -0.08 13.13 36.71
C THR A 175 0.01 14.64 36.47
N ALA A 176 -0.50 15.13 35.35
CA ALA A 176 -0.59 16.57 35.10
C ALA A 176 -1.47 17.28 36.14
N GLU A 177 -2.65 16.73 36.44
CA GLU A 177 -3.58 17.26 37.41
C GLU A 177 -3.00 17.23 38.85
N SER A 178 -2.53 16.05 39.29
CA SER A 178 -2.04 15.85 40.67
C SER A 178 -0.76 16.65 41.00
N HIS A 179 0.04 16.99 40.00
CA HIS A 179 1.29 17.73 40.14
C HIS A 179 1.23 19.16 39.59
N HIS A 180 0.06 19.64 39.16
CA HIS A 180 -0.16 20.97 38.60
C HIS A 180 0.81 21.28 37.45
N ARG A 181 1.01 20.32 36.54
CA ARG A 181 1.93 20.41 35.40
C ARG A 181 1.19 20.63 34.09
N ILE A 182 1.81 21.40 33.22
CA ILE A 182 1.48 21.48 31.80
C ILE A 182 2.40 20.51 31.08
N MET A 183 1.82 19.59 30.29
CA MET A 183 2.54 18.57 29.53
C MET A 183 2.25 18.75 28.03
#